data_142b90d0c70ec9440efe5876ff512c80
#
_entry.id   142b90d0c70ec9440efe5876ff512c80
#
_cell.length_a   1.000
_cell.length_b   1.000
_cell.length_c   1.000
_cell.angle_alpha   90.00
_cell.angle_beta   90.00
_cell.angle_gamma   90.00
#
_symmetry.space_group_name_H-M   'P 1'
#
loop_
_entity.id
_entity.type
_entity.pdbx_description
1 polymer ?
#
loop_
_entity_poly.entity_id
_entity_poly.type
_entity_poly.pdbx_seq_one_letter_code
_entity_poly.pdbx_strand_id
1 'polypeptide(L)'
;MIRRLAPSYDKPFDCHEIPIVEATPETLKGYGVLVDDFATAKIEIVRWPAQGWRPVDPDTGDEGGTTEGQFSFYWKGEVLYGQNEAVNDSYLIGWTRDPKQASEEIEKPDRSRVLVWHANYHPDGGQLFFPKERSPFIVPLALPGDDLTPDKFVGFYCDGSKGLYFHPGVWHTPALPFSSTMVFDDRQGRVHARVSCHFVEEFGKYLSVPLRAPR
;
A
#
# COMPACT_ATOMS: atom_id res chain seq x y z
N MET A 1 -17.24 6.33 7.43
CA MET A 1 -16.76 6.43 8.84
C MET A 1 -15.29 6.06 8.80
N ILE A 2 -14.38 7.03 8.94
CA ILE A 2 -12.93 6.76 8.94
C ILE A 2 -12.67 5.84 10.14
N ARG A 3 -12.38 4.55 9.88
CA ARG A 3 -11.81 3.68 10.89
C ARG A 3 -10.43 4.25 11.23
N ARG A 4 -10.37 5.09 12.25
CA ARG A 4 -9.11 5.49 12.89
C ARG A 4 -8.55 4.27 13.62
N LEU A 5 -7.93 3.38 12.88
CA LEU A 5 -6.94 2.49 13.45
C LEU A 5 -5.63 3.31 13.56
N ALA A 6 -5.68 4.37 14.38
CA ALA A 6 -4.47 5.08 14.69
C ALA A 6 -3.57 4.16 15.52
N PRO A 7 -2.29 4.02 15.17
CA PRO A 7 -1.37 3.23 16.00
C PRO A 7 -1.30 3.79 17.41
N SER A 8 -1.05 2.91 18.39
CA SER A 8 -0.80 3.34 19.76
C SER A 8 0.44 4.24 19.79
N TYR A 9 0.25 5.52 20.17
CA TYR A 9 1.33 6.52 20.26
C TYR A 9 2.19 6.39 21.52
N ASP A 10 1.98 5.38 22.34
CA ASP A 10 2.65 5.23 23.64
C ASP A 10 4.08 4.70 23.53
N LYS A 11 4.42 4.10 22.38
CA LYS A 11 5.78 3.61 22.11
C LYS A 11 6.72 4.75 21.70
N PRO A 12 8.02 4.65 21.99
CA PRO A 12 9.03 5.55 21.43
C PRO A 12 9.00 5.51 19.91
N PHE A 13 9.26 6.67 19.27
CA PHE A 13 9.37 6.75 17.82
C PHE A 13 10.61 6.00 17.34
N ASP A 14 10.43 5.04 16.43
CA ASP A 14 11.49 4.38 15.68
C ASP A 14 10.99 4.03 14.28
N CYS A 15 11.89 3.93 13.31
CA CYS A 15 11.54 3.57 11.93
C CYS A 15 12.61 2.71 11.27
N HIS A 16 12.18 1.89 10.32
CA HIS A 16 13.04 1.10 9.43
C HIS A 16 12.92 1.66 8.01
N GLU A 17 14.02 2.18 7.46
CA GLU A 17 14.05 2.67 6.07
C GLU A 17 14.23 1.50 5.11
N ILE A 18 13.32 1.41 4.11
CA ILE A 18 13.38 0.36 3.09
C ILE A 18 14.16 0.80 1.86
N PRO A 19 14.80 -0.12 1.12
CA PRO A 19 15.42 0.16 -0.16
C PRO A 19 14.37 0.50 -1.22
N ILE A 20 14.73 1.37 -2.15
CA ILE A 20 13.90 1.71 -3.32
C ILE A 20 14.58 1.16 -4.57
N VAL A 21 13.80 0.43 -5.38
CA VAL A 21 14.23 -0.13 -6.67
C VAL A 21 13.28 0.31 -7.79
N GLU A 22 13.77 0.33 -9.02
CA GLU A 22 12.92 0.52 -10.20
C GLU A 22 11.96 -0.65 -10.36
N ALA A 23 10.70 -0.39 -10.65
CA ALA A 23 9.73 -1.42 -11.00
C ALA A 23 9.99 -1.90 -12.44
N THR A 24 10.63 -3.04 -12.57
CA THR A 24 10.90 -3.72 -13.86
C THR A 24 10.41 -5.16 -13.80
N PRO A 25 10.25 -5.85 -14.96
CA PRO A 25 9.90 -7.27 -14.95
C PRO A 25 10.83 -8.14 -14.10
N GLU A 26 12.12 -7.78 -14.04
CA GLU A 26 13.13 -8.50 -13.26
C GLU A 26 12.98 -8.26 -11.76
N THR A 27 12.84 -7.00 -11.34
CA THR A 27 12.72 -6.64 -9.91
C THR A 27 11.37 -7.05 -9.32
N LEU A 28 10.31 -7.08 -10.13
CA LEU A 28 8.96 -7.46 -9.73
C LEU A 28 8.73 -8.98 -9.70
N LYS A 29 9.74 -9.78 -10.08
CA LYS A 29 9.58 -11.25 -10.10
C LYS A 29 9.13 -11.80 -8.74
N GLY A 30 7.96 -12.43 -8.70
CA GLY A 30 7.32 -12.97 -7.50
C GLY A 30 6.45 -11.99 -6.72
N TYR A 31 6.51 -10.70 -7.04
CA TYR A 31 5.64 -9.67 -6.46
C TYR A 31 4.43 -9.36 -7.35
N GLY A 32 4.68 -9.18 -8.66
CA GLY A 32 3.64 -8.73 -9.57
C GLY A 32 4.19 -8.44 -10.96
N VAL A 33 3.43 -7.65 -11.72
CA VAL A 33 3.79 -7.23 -13.07
C VAL A 33 3.38 -5.79 -13.36
N LEU A 34 4.08 -5.16 -14.30
CA LEU A 34 3.65 -3.89 -14.88
C LEU A 34 2.53 -4.11 -15.89
N VAL A 35 1.53 -3.23 -15.89
CA VAL A 35 0.34 -3.32 -16.74
C VAL A 35 0.28 -2.10 -17.66
N ASP A 36 0.19 -2.36 -18.98
CA ASP A 36 0.15 -1.32 -20.01
C ASP A 36 -1.27 -0.78 -20.23
N ASP A 37 -2.31 -1.59 -19.99
CA ASP A 37 -3.69 -1.22 -20.28
C ASP A 37 -4.65 -1.77 -19.20
N PHE A 38 -5.31 -0.86 -18.51
CA PHE A 38 -6.29 -1.19 -17.47
C PHE A 38 -7.47 -2.02 -18.00
N ALA A 39 -7.96 -1.72 -19.20
CA ALA A 39 -9.14 -2.37 -19.75
C ALA A 39 -8.93 -3.88 -20.00
N THR A 40 -7.71 -4.27 -20.35
CA THR A 40 -7.36 -5.67 -20.65
C THR A 40 -6.75 -6.41 -19.46
N ALA A 41 -6.41 -5.71 -18.39
CA ALA A 41 -5.82 -6.31 -17.19
C ALA A 41 -6.80 -7.28 -16.52
N LYS A 42 -6.28 -8.41 -16.08
CA LYS A 42 -7.04 -9.42 -15.33
C LYS A 42 -6.57 -9.47 -13.90
N ILE A 43 -7.52 -9.62 -13.00
CA ILE A 43 -7.25 -9.86 -11.59
C ILE A 43 -7.33 -11.36 -11.32
N GLU A 44 -6.29 -11.90 -10.70
CA GLU A 44 -6.34 -13.28 -10.22
C GLU A 44 -7.30 -13.36 -9.04
N ILE A 45 -8.26 -14.27 -9.14
CA ILE A 45 -9.12 -14.68 -8.04
C ILE A 45 -8.76 -16.12 -7.71
N VAL A 46 -8.34 -16.35 -6.49
CA VAL A 46 -7.91 -17.64 -6.00
C VAL A 46 -8.97 -18.18 -5.05
N ARG A 47 -9.37 -19.44 -5.24
CA ARG A 47 -10.17 -20.13 -4.23
C ARG A 47 -9.37 -20.18 -2.94
N TRP A 48 -9.98 -19.78 -1.86
CA TRP A 48 -9.41 -19.66 -0.54
C TRP A 48 -8.22 -20.61 -0.30
N PRO A 49 -6.98 -20.11 -0.36
CA PRO A 49 -5.79 -20.92 -0.18
C PRO A 49 -5.63 -21.31 1.29
N ALA A 50 -4.76 -22.26 1.55
CA ALA A 50 -4.30 -22.51 2.91
C ALA A 50 -3.70 -21.20 3.46
N GLN A 51 -4.21 -20.73 4.59
CA GLN A 51 -3.69 -19.55 5.26
C GLN A 51 -2.50 -19.92 6.15
N GLY A 52 -1.64 -18.94 6.40
CA GLY A 52 -0.65 -19.01 7.44
C GLY A 52 -1.26 -18.90 8.84
N TRP A 53 -0.47 -18.51 9.82
CA TRP A 53 -0.93 -18.38 11.21
C TRP A 53 -1.65 -17.06 11.49
N ARG A 54 -1.49 -16.04 10.62
CA ARG A 54 -2.15 -14.75 10.79
C ARG A 54 -3.64 -14.85 10.46
N PRO A 55 -4.52 -14.32 11.33
CA PRO A 55 -5.94 -14.35 11.06
C PRO A 55 -6.31 -13.41 9.93
N VAL A 56 -7.39 -13.75 9.24
CA VAL A 56 -8.08 -12.82 8.35
C VAL A 56 -8.80 -11.77 9.18
N ASP A 57 -8.74 -10.53 8.72
CA ASP A 57 -9.45 -9.42 9.34
C ASP A 57 -10.96 -9.70 9.34
N PRO A 58 -11.67 -9.39 10.44
CA PRO A 58 -13.13 -9.56 10.49
C PRO A 58 -13.84 -8.80 9.36
N ASP A 59 -14.94 -9.37 8.90
CA ASP A 59 -15.80 -8.79 7.85
C ASP A 59 -15.08 -8.55 6.51
N THR A 60 -14.06 -9.34 6.18
CA THR A 60 -13.38 -9.33 4.89
C THR A 60 -13.42 -10.71 4.23
N GLY A 61 -13.51 -10.74 2.90
CA GLY A 61 -13.43 -11.96 2.09
C GLY A 61 -14.77 -12.55 1.69
N ASP A 62 -14.66 -13.56 0.81
CA ASP A 62 -15.71 -14.53 0.47
C ASP A 62 -16.87 -14.07 -0.44
N GLU A 63 -16.76 -12.93 -1.12
CA GLU A 63 -17.80 -12.55 -2.08
C GLU A 63 -17.53 -12.97 -3.53
N GLY A 64 -16.33 -13.40 -3.87
CA GLY A 64 -15.93 -13.76 -5.22
C GLY A 64 -16.07 -12.62 -6.24
N GLY A 65 -15.52 -12.81 -7.46
CA GLY A 65 -15.54 -11.82 -8.50
C GLY A 65 -14.62 -10.62 -8.28
N THR A 66 -14.75 -9.59 -9.12
CA THR A 66 -13.93 -8.39 -9.09
C THR A 66 -14.77 -7.14 -8.86
N THR A 67 -14.16 -6.10 -8.30
CA THR A 67 -14.71 -4.75 -8.19
C THR A 67 -13.72 -3.73 -8.73
N GLU A 68 -14.23 -2.59 -9.13
CA GLU A 68 -13.46 -1.48 -9.68
C GLU A 68 -13.92 -0.16 -9.08
N GLY A 69 -13.00 0.79 -9.01
CA GLY A 69 -13.28 2.14 -8.56
C GLY A 69 -12.05 3.00 -8.63
N GLN A 70 -12.16 4.24 -8.20
CA GLN A 70 -11.01 5.11 -8.09
C GLN A 70 -10.40 5.00 -6.69
N PHE A 71 -9.08 4.91 -6.62
CA PHE A 71 -8.33 5.05 -5.38
C PHE A 71 -7.58 6.38 -5.42
N SER A 72 -8.07 7.33 -4.66
CA SER A 72 -7.50 8.68 -4.58
C SER A 72 -6.59 8.80 -3.37
N PHE A 73 -5.41 9.36 -3.57
CA PHE A 73 -4.45 9.69 -2.52
C PHE A 73 -4.26 11.20 -2.45
N TYR A 74 -4.21 11.76 -1.25
CA TYR A 74 -4.03 13.19 -1.06
C TYR A 74 -3.35 13.52 0.25
N TRP A 75 -2.51 14.55 0.20
CA TRP A 75 -1.83 15.08 1.35
C TRP A 75 -2.62 16.23 1.99
N LYS A 76 -2.70 16.20 3.32
CA LYS A 76 -3.02 17.37 4.15
C LYS A 76 -1.81 17.67 5.01
N GLY A 77 -1.10 18.76 4.71
CA GLY A 77 0.16 19.06 5.37
C GLY A 77 1.13 17.87 5.30
N GLU A 78 1.44 17.29 6.46
CA GLU A 78 2.36 16.18 6.65
C GLU A 78 1.67 14.81 6.73
N VAL A 79 0.37 14.74 6.50
CA VAL A 79 -0.44 13.52 6.63
C VAL A 79 -0.96 13.07 5.27
N LEU A 80 -0.72 11.80 4.92
CA LEU A 80 -1.20 11.18 3.69
C LEU A 80 -2.46 10.38 3.95
N TYR A 81 -3.49 10.64 3.15
CA TYR A 81 -4.78 9.96 3.17
C TYR A 81 -5.05 9.23 1.86
N GLY A 82 -5.93 8.24 1.92
CA GLY A 82 -6.46 7.53 0.76
C GLY A 82 -7.97 7.32 0.87
N GLN A 83 -8.65 7.33 -0.26
CA GLN A 83 -10.06 6.98 -0.38
C GLN A 83 -10.24 6.02 -1.55
N ASN A 84 -10.74 4.83 -1.28
CA ASN A 84 -10.96 3.78 -2.27
C ASN A 84 -12.46 3.56 -2.51
N GLU A 85 -12.92 3.92 -3.70
CA GLU A 85 -14.32 3.76 -4.12
C GLU A 85 -14.68 2.29 -4.38
N ALA A 86 -13.71 1.47 -4.83
CA ALA A 86 -13.96 0.06 -5.13
C ALA A 86 -14.48 -0.72 -3.92
N VAL A 87 -14.10 -0.32 -2.72
CA VAL A 87 -14.51 -0.92 -1.44
C VAL A 87 -15.18 0.06 -0.49
N ASN A 88 -15.45 1.30 -0.97
CA ASN A 88 -16.09 2.38 -0.22
C ASN A 88 -15.44 2.63 1.16
N ASP A 89 -14.12 2.71 1.20
CA ASP A 89 -13.36 2.91 2.44
C ASP A 89 -12.37 4.08 2.34
N SER A 90 -11.98 4.63 3.48
CA SER A 90 -11.03 5.73 3.62
C SER A 90 -9.95 5.38 4.62
N TYR A 91 -8.69 5.76 4.30
CA TYR A 91 -7.50 5.34 5.02
C TYR A 91 -6.65 6.52 5.45
N LEU A 92 -6.09 6.41 6.66
CA LEU A 92 -4.90 7.12 7.06
C LEU A 92 -3.69 6.27 6.65
N ILE A 93 -2.93 6.73 5.66
CA ILE A 93 -1.81 5.97 5.07
C ILE A 93 -0.53 6.15 5.89
N GLY A 94 -0.17 7.41 6.18
CA GLY A 94 1.07 7.67 6.90
C GLY A 94 1.38 9.16 7.04
N TRP A 95 2.61 9.44 7.46
CA TRP A 95 3.10 10.76 7.83
C TRP A 95 4.49 11.01 7.27
N THR A 96 4.89 12.28 7.15
CA THR A 96 6.28 12.63 6.74
C THR A 96 7.27 12.55 7.91
N ARG A 97 6.80 12.65 9.15
CA ARG A 97 7.59 12.61 10.40
C ARG A 97 6.84 11.87 11.51
N ASP A 98 7.43 11.85 12.72
CA ASP A 98 6.77 11.31 13.91
C ASP A 98 5.30 11.78 13.97
N PRO A 99 4.34 10.86 13.99
CA PRO A 99 2.91 11.18 14.02
C PRO A 99 2.49 12.09 15.17
N LYS A 100 3.22 12.08 16.31
CA LYS A 100 2.98 12.99 17.44
C LYS A 100 3.28 14.44 17.11
N GLN A 101 4.10 14.69 16.09
CA GLN A 101 4.56 16.02 15.67
C GLN A 101 4.01 16.44 14.30
N ALA A 102 3.43 15.48 13.56
CA ALA A 102 2.88 15.74 12.23
C ALA A 102 1.64 16.62 12.30
N SER A 103 1.54 17.59 11.39
CA SER A 103 0.42 18.53 11.31
C SER A 103 -0.20 18.57 9.91
N GLU A 104 -1.52 18.64 9.86
CA GLU A 104 -2.28 18.87 8.62
C GLU A 104 -2.23 20.32 8.14
N GLU A 105 -1.80 21.26 9.01
CA GLU A 105 -1.87 22.71 8.74
C GLU A 105 -0.57 23.28 8.14
N ILE A 106 0.49 22.49 8.02
CA ILE A 106 1.77 22.95 7.45
C ILE A 106 1.63 23.14 5.94
N GLU A 107 1.85 24.37 5.49
CA GLU A 107 1.72 24.74 4.06
C GLU A 107 2.84 24.16 3.16
N LYS A 108 4.05 24.03 3.70
CA LYS A 108 5.24 23.55 2.97
C LYS A 108 5.89 22.38 3.72
N PRO A 109 5.24 21.22 3.76
CA PRO A 109 5.79 20.04 4.42
C PRO A 109 6.99 19.48 3.66
N ASP A 110 7.95 18.91 4.38
CA ASP A 110 8.97 18.05 3.78
C ASP A 110 8.35 16.67 3.50
N ARG A 111 8.12 16.37 2.24
CA ARG A 111 7.58 15.09 1.75
C ARG A 111 8.66 14.20 1.15
N SER A 112 9.88 14.24 1.69
CA SER A 112 10.97 13.38 1.23
C SER A 112 10.79 11.90 1.58
N ARG A 113 9.86 11.58 2.49
CA ARG A 113 9.52 10.21 2.89
C ARG A 113 8.08 10.10 3.40
N VAL A 114 7.60 8.86 3.47
CA VAL A 114 6.37 8.49 4.17
C VAL A 114 6.69 7.47 5.27
N LEU A 115 6.22 7.70 6.48
CA LEU A 115 6.20 6.73 7.56
C LEU A 115 4.88 5.96 7.49
N VAL A 116 4.94 4.68 7.14
CA VAL A 116 3.78 3.79 7.02
C VAL A 116 3.72 2.90 8.25
N TRP A 117 2.52 2.68 8.77
CA TRP A 117 2.28 1.95 10.00
C TRP A 117 1.64 0.58 9.79
N HIS A 118 1.09 0.33 8.60
CA HIS A 118 0.27 -0.84 8.27
C HIS A 118 0.59 -1.36 6.89
N ALA A 119 0.55 -2.68 6.74
CA ALA A 119 0.50 -3.38 5.47
C ALA A 119 -0.50 -4.53 5.56
N ASN A 120 -0.97 -4.98 4.41
CA ASN A 120 -1.85 -6.15 4.32
C ASN A 120 -1.51 -6.98 3.07
N TYR A 121 -2.03 -8.20 3.03
CA TYR A 121 -2.14 -8.98 1.81
C TYR A 121 -3.54 -9.54 1.64
N HIS A 122 -3.89 -9.87 0.41
CA HIS A 122 -5.14 -10.54 0.05
C HIS A 122 -4.83 -11.97 -0.36
N PRO A 123 -5.27 -12.99 0.41
CA PRO A 123 -5.00 -14.39 0.09
C PRO A 123 -5.81 -14.89 -1.12
N ASP A 124 -6.94 -14.26 -1.40
CA ASP A 124 -7.96 -14.68 -2.38
C ASP A 124 -7.95 -13.90 -3.70
N GLY A 125 -7.16 -12.85 -3.80
CA GLY A 125 -7.10 -12.05 -5.03
C GLY A 125 -5.90 -11.13 -5.14
N GLY A 126 -5.54 -10.77 -6.36
CA GLY A 126 -4.55 -9.71 -6.63
C GLY A 126 -5.20 -8.33 -6.66
N GLN A 127 -4.37 -7.29 -6.74
CA GLN A 127 -4.83 -5.90 -6.86
C GLN A 127 -4.01 -5.14 -7.89
N LEU A 128 -4.67 -4.24 -8.62
CA LEU A 128 -4.09 -3.38 -9.63
C LEU A 128 -4.26 -1.91 -9.26
N PHE A 129 -3.16 -1.17 -9.20
CA PHE A 129 -3.14 0.29 -9.20
C PHE A 129 -2.74 0.78 -10.59
N PHE A 130 -3.65 1.40 -11.31
CA PHE A 130 -3.37 1.98 -12.62
C PHE A 130 -3.48 3.52 -12.56
N PRO A 131 -2.37 4.27 -12.71
CA PRO A 131 -2.38 5.72 -12.53
C PRO A 131 -3.18 6.40 -13.64
N LYS A 132 -4.03 7.34 -13.29
CA LYS A 132 -4.79 8.15 -14.25
C LYS A 132 -3.95 9.26 -14.89
N GLU A 133 -2.90 9.64 -14.21
CA GLU A 133 -1.95 10.66 -14.66
C GLU A 133 -0.53 10.11 -14.61
N ARG A 134 0.29 10.49 -15.58
CA ARG A 134 1.70 10.11 -15.61
C ARG A 134 2.47 10.87 -14.52
N SER A 135 2.46 10.33 -13.32
CA SER A 135 3.16 10.85 -12.16
C SER A 135 3.81 9.71 -11.40
N PRO A 136 5.04 9.86 -10.89
CA PRO A 136 5.72 8.78 -10.19
C PRO A 136 5.07 8.47 -8.84
N PHE A 137 5.16 7.20 -8.46
CA PHE A 137 4.72 6.69 -7.17
C PHE A 137 5.59 5.51 -6.72
N ILE A 138 5.52 5.18 -5.44
CA ILE A 138 6.18 4.00 -4.86
C ILE A 138 5.12 3.10 -4.24
N VAL A 139 5.24 1.79 -4.44
CA VAL A 139 4.47 0.80 -3.69
C VAL A 139 5.44 -0.10 -2.92
N PRO A 140 5.44 -0.04 -1.59
CA PRO A 140 6.16 -1.01 -0.76
C PRO A 140 5.52 -2.39 -0.84
N LEU A 141 6.32 -3.39 -1.21
CA LEU A 141 5.90 -4.79 -1.32
C LEU A 141 6.85 -5.70 -0.53
N ALA A 142 6.30 -6.82 -0.02
CA ALA A 142 7.08 -7.94 0.46
C ALA A 142 6.50 -9.26 -0.07
N LEU A 143 7.36 -10.27 -0.25
CA LEU A 143 6.95 -11.58 -0.76
C LEU A 143 5.98 -12.27 0.21
N PRO A 144 5.14 -13.20 -0.31
CA PRO A 144 4.20 -13.95 0.52
C PRO A 144 4.87 -14.69 1.68
N GLY A 145 4.18 -14.77 2.79
CA GLY A 145 4.61 -15.48 4.00
C GLY A 145 4.21 -14.73 5.27
N ASP A 146 3.89 -15.45 6.33
CA ASP A 146 3.43 -14.87 7.60
C ASP A 146 4.58 -14.47 8.55
N ASP A 147 5.81 -14.83 8.23
CA ASP A 147 7.04 -14.47 8.94
C ASP A 147 7.54 -13.06 8.53
N LEU A 148 6.62 -12.15 8.27
CA LEU A 148 6.88 -10.80 7.82
C LEU A 148 7.66 -10.00 8.88
N THR A 149 8.63 -9.20 8.40
CA THR A 149 9.38 -8.21 9.19
C THR A 149 9.62 -6.96 8.34
N PRO A 150 9.87 -5.77 8.94
CA PRO A 150 10.08 -4.54 8.18
C PRO A 150 11.21 -4.60 7.13
N ASP A 151 12.26 -5.36 7.38
CA ASP A 151 13.41 -5.53 6.48
C ASP A 151 13.11 -6.35 5.22
N LYS A 152 11.97 -7.05 5.16
CA LYS A 152 11.51 -7.77 3.97
C LYS A 152 10.85 -6.89 2.92
N PHE A 153 10.53 -5.63 3.28
CA PHE A 153 9.91 -4.70 2.34
C PHE A 153 10.91 -4.04 1.41
N VAL A 154 10.49 -3.91 0.15
CA VAL A 154 11.17 -3.16 -0.91
C VAL A 154 10.18 -2.17 -1.49
N GLY A 155 10.55 -0.91 -1.66
CA GLY A 155 9.75 0.10 -2.33
C GLY A 155 9.96 0.04 -3.84
N PHE A 156 8.93 -0.27 -4.60
CA PHE A 156 8.98 -0.32 -6.06
C PHE A 156 8.59 1.05 -6.63
N TYR A 157 9.56 1.72 -7.23
CA TYR A 157 9.36 2.98 -7.92
C TYR A 157 8.76 2.74 -9.30
N CYS A 158 7.64 3.36 -9.56
CA CYS A 158 6.94 3.39 -10.85
C CYS A 158 6.96 4.83 -11.38
N ASP A 159 7.30 5.02 -12.66
CA ASP A 159 7.35 6.35 -13.29
C ASP A 159 5.97 6.91 -13.67
N GLY A 160 4.91 6.14 -13.43
CA GLY A 160 3.53 6.50 -13.73
C GLY A 160 3.12 6.23 -15.18
N SER A 161 3.98 5.63 -16.00
CA SER A 161 3.63 5.27 -17.39
C SER A 161 2.79 3.99 -17.50
N LYS A 162 2.82 3.14 -16.46
CA LYS A 162 2.14 1.84 -16.38
C LYS A 162 1.47 1.64 -15.02
N GLY A 163 0.47 0.77 -14.98
CA GLY A 163 -0.07 0.26 -13.74
C GLY A 163 0.85 -0.78 -13.10
N LEU A 164 0.67 -0.99 -11.81
CA LEU A 164 1.32 -2.05 -11.04
C LEU A 164 0.25 -3.02 -10.52
N TYR A 165 0.31 -4.25 -11.01
CA TYR A 165 -0.48 -5.37 -10.49
C TYR A 165 0.40 -6.20 -9.55
N PHE A 166 -0.08 -6.53 -8.38
CA PHE A 166 0.57 -7.46 -7.46
C PHE A 166 -0.30 -8.70 -7.20
N HIS A 167 0.39 -9.84 -7.08
CA HIS A 167 -0.23 -11.16 -6.96
C HIS A 167 -0.94 -11.37 -5.61
N PRO A 168 -1.90 -12.32 -5.56
CA PRO A 168 -2.46 -12.77 -4.28
C PRO A 168 -1.36 -13.18 -3.29
N GLY A 169 -1.54 -12.84 -2.02
CA GLY A 169 -0.58 -13.16 -0.96
C GLY A 169 0.61 -12.20 -0.85
N VAL A 170 0.84 -11.30 -1.80
CA VAL A 170 1.91 -10.30 -1.72
C VAL A 170 1.54 -9.22 -0.70
N TRP A 171 2.40 -9.03 0.30
CA TRP A 171 2.27 -7.93 1.25
C TRP A 171 2.46 -6.59 0.56
N HIS A 172 1.56 -5.67 0.81
CA HIS A 172 1.62 -4.34 0.23
C HIS A 172 1.09 -3.27 1.18
N THR A 173 1.56 -2.05 0.97
CA THR A 173 0.91 -0.84 1.46
C THR A 173 0.16 -0.19 0.30
N PRO A 174 -0.72 0.79 0.53
CA PRO A 174 -1.22 1.64 -0.54
C PRO A 174 -0.09 2.34 -1.32
N ALA A 175 -0.39 2.82 -2.52
CA ALA A 175 0.54 3.60 -3.32
C ALA A 175 0.91 4.92 -2.62
N LEU A 176 2.16 5.32 -2.73
CA LEU A 176 2.72 6.53 -2.12
C LEU A 176 3.08 7.52 -3.22
N PRO A 177 2.26 8.57 -3.46
CA PRO A 177 2.48 9.52 -4.54
C PRO A 177 3.57 10.54 -4.23
N PHE A 178 4.29 10.97 -5.26
CA PHE A 178 5.22 12.12 -5.18
C PHE A 178 4.48 13.45 -5.26
N SER A 179 3.34 13.47 -5.96
CA SER A 179 2.47 14.64 -6.09
C SER A 179 1.61 14.85 -4.84
N SER A 180 1.04 16.06 -4.72
CA SER A 180 0.12 16.38 -3.60
C SER A 180 -1.18 15.58 -3.62
N THR A 181 -1.61 15.17 -4.82
CA THR A 181 -2.76 14.31 -5.07
C THR A 181 -2.42 13.35 -6.19
N MET A 182 -2.96 12.14 -6.16
CA MET A 182 -2.86 11.16 -7.24
C MET A 182 -4.07 10.25 -7.23
N VAL A 183 -4.58 9.91 -8.41
CA VAL A 183 -5.72 9.03 -8.58
C VAL A 183 -5.33 7.82 -9.42
N PHE A 184 -5.73 6.65 -8.96
CA PHE A 184 -5.58 5.39 -9.67
C PHE A 184 -6.95 4.82 -10.01
N ASP A 185 -7.06 4.18 -11.18
CA ASP A 185 -8.09 3.19 -11.38
C ASP A 185 -7.65 1.94 -10.63
N ASP A 186 -8.46 1.50 -9.67
CA ASP A 186 -8.21 0.33 -8.81
C ASP A 186 -9.11 -0.81 -9.27
N ARG A 187 -8.52 -2.00 -9.41
CA ARG A 187 -9.24 -3.24 -9.66
C ARG A 187 -8.74 -4.31 -8.74
N GLN A 188 -9.66 -4.95 -8.03
CA GLN A 188 -9.34 -5.95 -7.01
C GLN A 188 -10.45 -6.99 -6.89
N GLY A 189 -10.27 -8.00 -6.08
CA GLY A 189 -11.35 -8.89 -5.70
C GLY A 189 -12.49 -8.12 -5.02
N ARG A 190 -13.71 -8.58 -5.18
CA ARG A 190 -14.91 -7.82 -4.78
C ARG A 190 -14.99 -7.55 -3.29
N VAL A 191 -14.77 -8.56 -2.48
CA VAL A 191 -14.47 -8.41 -1.07
C VAL A 191 -13.28 -9.29 -0.79
N HIS A 192 -12.09 -8.71 -0.86
CA HIS A 192 -10.88 -9.44 -0.51
C HIS A 192 -10.91 -9.87 0.93
N ALA A 193 -10.50 -11.08 1.18
CA ALA A 193 -9.92 -11.38 2.46
C ALA A 193 -8.71 -10.48 2.67
N ARG A 194 -8.58 -9.96 3.87
CA ARG A 194 -7.45 -9.13 4.25
C ARG A 194 -6.76 -9.71 5.47
N VAL A 195 -5.45 -9.89 5.35
CA VAL A 195 -4.57 -10.24 6.47
C VAL A 195 -3.67 -9.06 6.73
N SER A 196 -3.70 -8.52 7.93
CA SER A 196 -3.04 -7.27 8.30
C SER A 196 -1.80 -7.46 9.15
N CYS A 197 -0.89 -6.49 9.06
CA CYS A 197 0.28 -6.33 9.90
C CYS A 197 0.38 -4.87 10.38
N HIS A 198 0.50 -4.68 11.68
CA HIS A 198 0.71 -3.39 12.32
C HIS A 198 2.18 -3.24 12.72
N PHE A 199 2.97 -2.52 11.94
CA PHE A 199 4.42 -2.41 12.16
C PHE A 199 4.78 -1.87 13.55
N VAL A 200 4.05 -0.87 14.04
CA VAL A 200 4.36 -0.27 15.35
C VAL A 200 3.99 -1.19 16.49
N GLU A 201 2.87 -1.89 16.38
CA GLU A 201 2.41 -2.83 17.42
C GLU A 201 3.29 -4.08 17.48
N GLU A 202 3.59 -4.66 16.31
CA GLU A 202 4.32 -5.92 16.22
C GLU A 202 5.83 -5.74 16.38
N PHE A 203 6.41 -4.65 15.81
CA PHE A 203 7.87 -4.48 15.72
C PHE A 203 8.37 -3.21 16.42
N GLY A 204 7.49 -2.36 16.95
CA GLY A 204 7.86 -1.10 17.57
C GLY A 204 8.39 -0.04 16.60
N LYS A 205 8.19 -0.18 15.29
CA LYS A 205 8.77 0.66 14.23
C LYS A 205 7.74 1.03 13.18
N TYR A 206 7.90 2.23 12.58
CA TYR A 206 7.26 2.56 11.32
C TYR A 206 8.12 2.07 10.15
N LEU A 207 7.50 1.77 9.03
CA LEU A 207 8.19 1.56 7.77
C LEU A 207 8.48 2.94 7.15
N SER A 208 9.73 3.33 7.00
CA SER A 208 10.13 4.59 6.38
C SER A 208 10.40 4.38 4.89
N VAL A 209 9.59 5.01 4.06
CA VAL A 209 9.66 4.89 2.60
C VAL A 209 10.17 6.20 2.00
N PRO A 210 11.42 6.27 1.53
CA PRO A 210 11.93 7.46 0.85
C PRO A 210 11.16 7.74 -0.44
N LEU A 211 10.63 8.97 -0.61
CA LEU A 211 10.00 9.40 -1.86
C LEU A 211 11.06 9.96 -2.82
N ARG A 212 11.81 9.08 -3.43
CA ARG A 212 12.85 9.39 -4.43
C ARG A 212 12.94 8.29 -5.47
N ALA A 213 13.38 8.64 -6.68
CA ALA A 213 13.77 7.64 -7.67
C ALA A 213 14.97 6.81 -7.14
N PRO A 214 15.11 5.54 -7.55
CA PRO A 214 16.29 4.75 -7.26
C PRO A 214 17.55 5.42 -7.84
N ARG A 215 18.70 5.15 -7.21
CA ARG A 215 20.00 5.67 -7.65
C ARG A 215 20.62 4.78 -8.70
#